data_5ecbce7304f10b6687f0a1afeda99a8d
#
_entry.id   5ecbce7304f10b6687f0a1afeda99a8d
#
_cell.length_a   1.000
_cell.length_b   1.000
_cell.length_c   1.000
_cell.angle_alpha   90.00
_cell.angle_beta   90.00
_cell.angle_gamma   90.00
#
_symmetry.space_group_name_H-M   'P 1'
#
loop_
_entity.id
_entity.type
_entity.pdbx_description
1 polymer ?
#
loop_
_entity_poly.entity_id
_entity_poly.type
_entity_poly.pdbx_seq_one_letter_code
_entity_poly.pdbx_strand_id
1 'polypeptide(L)' 'MKVKILIGSDYSDGKKEVRVESGQVVDVPDKVGRSLIKNNAAVKFDSKMMNEEEE' A
#
# COMPACT_ATOMS: atom_id res chain seq x y z
N MET A 1 -7.63 -0.18 -2.18
CA MET A 1 -7.05 0.17 -0.88
C MET A 1 -5.84 1.06 -1.12
N LYS A 2 -5.76 2.16 -0.39
CA LYS A 2 -4.60 3.01 -0.52
C LYS A 2 -3.58 2.65 0.53
N VAL A 3 -2.34 2.59 0.13
CA VAL A 3 -1.25 2.29 1.05
C VAL A 3 -0.10 3.25 0.81
N LYS A 4 0.65 3.52 1.84
CA LYS A 4 1.85 4.32 1.72
C LYS A 4 3.02 3.36 1.72
N ILE A 5 3.86 3.46 0.70
CA ILE A 5 4.95 2.52 0.52
C ILE A 5 6.10 2.91 1.44
N LEU A 6 6.60 1.94 2.18
CA LEU A 6 7.73 2.15 3.08
C LEU A 6 9.01 1.69 2.44
N ILE A 7 8.94 0.60 1.69
CA ILE A 7 10.11 0.04 1.04
C ILE A 7 9.75 -0.16 -0.41
N GLY A 8 10.56 0.38 -1.30
CA GLY A 8 10.33 0.24 -2.73
C GLY A 8 10.25 -1.22 -3.11
N SER A 9 9.27 -1.59 -3.89
CA SER A 9 9.09 -2.98 -4.28
C SER A 9 8.25 -3.05 -5.54
N ASP A 10 8.17 -4.25 -6.10
CA ASP A 10 7.34 -4.48 -7.27
C ASP A 10 6.19 -5.36 -6.84
N TYR A 11 5.05 -5.16 -7.45
CA TYR A 11 3.93 -6.05 -7.22
C TYR A 11 3.20 -6.29 -8.54
N SER A 12 2.41 -7.35 -8.56
CA SER A 12 1.62 -7.66 -9.73
C SER A 12 0.16 -7.50 -9.37
N ASP A 13 -0.60 -6.81 -10.20
CA ASP A 13 -2.01 -6.63 -9.93
C ASP A 13 -2.84 -7.64 -10.72
N GLY A 14 -2.20 -8.67 -11.23
CA GLY A 14 -2.90 -9.69 -11.99
C GLY A 14 -2.81 -9.47 -13.49
N LYS A 15 -2.44 -8.29 -13.93
CA LYS A 15 -2.33 -8.00 -15.35
C LYS A 15 -0.95 -7.54 -15.71
N LYS A 16 -0.29 -6.82 -14.87
CA LYS A 16 1.03 -6.31 -15.14
C LYS A 16 1.75 -6.07 -13.86
N GLU A 17 3.04 -5.92 -13.95
CA GLU A 17 3.84 -5.61 -12.78
C GLU A 17 3.95 -4.11 -12.64
N VAL A 18 3.86 -3.64 -11.41
CA VAL A 18 3.93 -2.23 -11.11
C VAL A 18 5.04 -2.02 -10.09
N ARG A 19 5.88 -1.04 -10.32
CA ARG A 19 6.94 -0.71 -9.39
C ARG A 19 6.50 0.47 -8.54
N VAL A 20 6.74 0.38 -7.24
CA VAL A 20 6.43 1.47 -6.32
C VAL A 20 7.67 1.78 -5.50
N GLU A 21 7.79 3.02 -5.08
CA GLU A 21 8.96 3.46 -4.34
C GLU A 21 8.57 3.98 -2.97
N SER A 22 9.52 3.98 -2.06
CA SER A 22 9.24 4.41 -0.70
C SER A 22 8.75 5.85 -0.69
N GLY A 23 7.78 6.11 0.15
CA GLY A 23 7.19 7.44 0.24
C GLY A 23 6.01 7.66 -0.68
N GLN A 24 5.74 6.77 -1.63
CA GLN A 24 4.61 6.93 -2.52
C GLN A 24 3.33 6.45 -1.86
N VAL A 25 2.23 7.09 -2.20
CA VAL A 25 0.91 6.61 -1.79
C VAL A 25 0.26 6.10 -3.06
N VAL A 26 -0.13 4.85 -3.05
CA VAL A 26 -0.69 4.22 -4.25
C VAL A 26 -1.98 3.50 -3.91
N ASP A 27 -2.81 3.34 -4.91
CA ASP A 27 -4.08 2.64 -4.74
C ASP A 27 -3.90 1.26 -5.35
N VAL A 28 -3.99 0.23 -4.53
CA VAL A 28 -3.78 -1.14 -4.97
C VAL A 28 -4.98 -1.99 -4.58
N PRO A 29 -5.15 -3.15 -5.22
CA PRO A 29 -6.21 -4.07 -4.81
C PRO A 29 -6.00 -4.50 -3.37
N ASP A 30 -7.09 -4.84 -2.68
CA ASP A 30 -7.00 -5.24 -1.28
C ASP A 30 -6.01 -6.37 -1.08
N LYS A 31 -6.01 -7.33 -1.97
CA LYS A 31 -5.13 -8.48 -1.86
C LYS A 31 -3.67 -8.02 -1.88
N VAL A 32 -3.33 -7.13 -2.78
CA VAL A 32 -1.97 -6.63 -2.89
C VAL A 32 -1.64 -5.75 -1.68
N GLY A 33 -2.57 -4.88 -1.29
CA GLY A 33 -2.34 -4.00 -0.15
C GLY A 33 -2.08 -4.78 1.12
N ARG A 34 -2.85 -5.83 1.36
CA ARG A 34 -2.67 -6.64 2.55
C ARG A 34 -1.32 -7.33 2.53
N SER A 35 -0.90 -7.80 1.37
CA SER A 35 0.38 -8.47 1.25
C SER A 35 1.52 -7.50 1.54
N LEU A 36 1.44 -6.29 1.01
CA LEU A 36 2.47 -5.28 1.24
C LEU A 36 2.54 -4.92 2.72
N ILE A 37 1.40 -4.78 3.36
CA ILE A 37 1.36 -4.43 4.78
C ILE A 37 1.91 -5.57 5.61
N LYS A 38 1.56 -6.80 5.26
CA LYS A 38 2.02 -7.95 6.00
C LYS A 38 3.54 -8.06 5.93
N ASN A 39 4.13 -7.67 4.80
CA ASN A 39 5.57 -7.75 4.63
C ASN A 39 6.29 -6.49 5.11
N ASN A 40 5.56 -5.57 5.72
CA ASN A 40 6.11 -4.30 6.20
C ASN A 40 6.67 -3.45 5.07
N ALA A 41 6.21 -3.67 3.86
CA ALA A 41 6.64 -2.89 2.71
C ALA A 41 5.77 -1.64 2.54
N ALA A 42 4.61 -1.61 3.20
CA ALA A 42 3.70 -0.48 3.11
C ALA A 42 2.82 -0.45 4.36
N VAL A 43 2.14 0.68 4.57
CA VAL A 43 1.17 0.79 5.66
C VAL A 43 -0.11 1.31 5.05
N LYS A 44 -1.22 0.99 5.69
CA LYS A 44 -2.50 1.44 5.22
C LYS A 44 -2.54 2.97 5.26
N PHE A 45 -3.00 3.56 4.18
CA PHE A 45 -3.10 5.01 4.10
C PHE A 45 -4.56 5.38 3.94
N ASP A 46 -5.07 6.25 4.79
CA ASP A 46 -6.45 6.68 4.72
C ASP A 46 -6.45 8.17 4.57
N SER A 47 -6.95 8.66 3.47
CA SER A 47 -6.94 10.08 3.23
C SER A 47 -7.80 10.84 4.22
N LYS A 48 -8.69 10.12 4.95
CA LYS A 48 -9.41 10.81 5.93
C LYS A 48 -8.78 10.72 7.22
N MET A 49 -7.87 9.94 7.39
CA MET A 49 -7.21 9.66 8.51
C MET A 49 -7.32 10.44 9.66
N MET A 50 -7.98 11.13 9.78
CA MET A 50 -8.03 11.81 10.91
C MET A 50 -8.50 10.97 11.88
N ASN A 51 -8.82 10.22 11.89
CA ASN A 51 -9.24 9.38 12.69
C ASN A 51 -8.86 8.22 12.82
N GLU A 52 -8.53 7.99 12.70
CA GLU A 52 -8.28 7.07 12.89
C GLU A 52 -7.83 6.48 13.41
N GLU A 53 -7.67 6.68 13.93
CA GLU A 53 -7.29 6.12 14.49
C GLU A 53 -7.59 5.32 14.87
N GLU A 54 -7.98 5.32 14.87
CA GLU A 54 -8.34 4.57 15.24
C GLU A 54 -8.49 3.68 15.20
N GLU A 55 -8.53 3.63 15.16
CA GLU A 55 -8.66 2.73 15.21
C GLU A 55 -8.56 2.19 15.30
#